data_8b77c5e01f0c10a1c648077ba5e032d3
#
_entry.id   8b77c5e01f0c10a1c648077ba5e032d3
#
_cell.length_a   1.000
_cell.length_b   1.000
_cell.length_c   1.000
_cell.angle_alpha   90.00
_cell.angle_beta   90.00
_cell.angle_gamma   90.00
#
_symmetry.space_group_name_H-M   'P 1'
#
loop_
_entity.id
_entity.type
_entity.pdbx_description
1 polymer ?
#
loop_
_entity_poly.entity_id
_entity_poly.type
_entity_poly.pdbx_seq_one_letter_code
_entity_poly.pdbx_strand_id
1 'polypeptide(L)'
;WVHHMFATGLPPLALAFFSAVSLLITIPSGVQFFAWIVTMWKGKVELTVPMLFTVGFLLIFLLGGITGVMVSILPFDWAVTDSYFIVAHLHYVLNGAVVFPIFGAVYYWMPKMTGKMLNERLGKWSFWVMFVGFNLTFFPMHILGVLGMPRRVWTYSNGLGWDTLSMIASIGSVVFGLGT
;
A
#
# COMPACT_ATOMS: atom_id res chain seq x y z
N TRP A 1 5.61 0.89 -15.41
CA TRP A 1 5.62 2.37 -15.21
C TRP A 1 4.64 3.08 -16.13
N VAL A 2 4.55 2.68 -17.41
CA VAL A 2 3.73 3.40 -18.41
C VAL A 2 2.24 3.42 -18.09
N HIS A 3 1.72 2.46 -17.34
CA HIS A 3 0.35 2.49 -16.82
C HIS A 3 0.06 3.68 -15.86
N HIS A 4 1.07 4.43 -15.44
CA HIS A 4 0.91 5.72 -14.74
C HIS A 4 1.03 6.94 -15.69
N MET A 5 1.11 6.71 -17.00
CA MET A 5 1.32 7.76 -18.01
C MET A 5 0.17 7.85 -19.01
N PHE A 6 -0.97 7.25 -18.75
CA PHE A 6 -2.09 7.21 -19.70
C PHE A 6 -2.71 8.59 -20.00
N ALA A 7 -2.50 9.57 -19.12
CA ALA A 7 -2.95 10.95 -19.33
C ALA A 7 -1.86 11.88 -19.94
N THR A 8 -0.74 11.35 -20.44
CA THR A 8 0.38 12.16 -20.97
C THR A 8 0.32 12.40 -22.48
N GLY A 9 -0.78 12.02 -23.14
CA GLY A 9 -0.94 12.20 -24.59
C GLY A 9 -0.33 11.08 -25.44
N LEU A 10 -0.23 9.87 -24.89
CA LEU A 10 0.21 8.70 -25.67
C LEU A 10 -0.76 8.37 -26.80
N PRO A 11 -0.26 7.88 -27.97
CA PRO A 11 -1.12 7.42 -29.06
C PRO A 11 -2.03 6.27 -28.63
N PRO A 12 -3.25 6.13 -29.22
CA PRO A 12 -4.21 5.10 -28.82
C PRO A 12 -3.66 3.66 -28.85
N LEU A 13 -2.83 3.34 -29.83
CA LEU A 13 -2.20 2.02 -29.93
C LEU A 13 -1.24 1.78 -28.75
N ALA A 14 -0.45 2.78 -28.35
CA ALA A 14 0.44 2.68 -27.19
C ALA A 14 -0.35 2.54 -25.89
N LEU A 15 -1.45 3.29 -25.73
CA LEU A 15 -2.35 3.17 -24.58
C LEU A 15 -2.92 1.75 -24.44
N ALA A 16 -3.46 1.20 -25.53
CA ALA A 16 -4.01 -0.17 -25.54
C ALA A 16 -2.92 -1.22 -25.24
N PHE A 17 -1.76 -1.10 -25.89
CA PHE A 17 -0.62 -2.00 -25.70
C PHE A 17 -0.15 -2.00 -24.24
N PHE A 18 0.13 -0.82 -23.67
CA PHE A 18 0.65 -0.73 -22.31
C PHE A 18 -0.40 -1.10 -21.24
N SER A 19 -1.68 -0.87 -21.48
CA SER A 19 -2.75 -1.38 -20.61
C SER A 19 -2.76 -2.90 -20.60
N ALA A 20 -2.74 -3.55 -21.77
CA ALA A 20 -2.72 -5.00 -21.89
C ALA A 20 -1.46 -5.61 -21.23
N VAL A 21 -0.28 -5.07 -21.51
CA VAL A 21 0.99 -5.57 -20.92
C VAL A 21 1.01 -5.38 -19.39
N SER A 22 0.47 -4.27 -18.89
CA SER A 22 0.38 -4.03 -17.45
C SER A 22 -0.56 -5.01 -16.76
N LEU A 23 -1.66 -5.39 -17.40
CA LEU A 23 -2.54 -6.45 -16.90
C LEU A 23 -1.83 -7.81 -16.87
N LEU A 24 -1.00 -8.13 -17.86
CA LEU A 24 -0.22 -9.38 -17.88
C LEU A 24 0.77 -9.50 -16.72
N ILE A 25 1.29 -8.40 -16.18
CA ILE A 25 2.18 -8.40 -15.00
C ILE A 25 1.48 -8.95 -13.75
N THR A 26 0.17 -8.93 -13.71
CA THR A 26 -0.61 -9.50 -12.60
C THR A 26 -0.35 -11.01 -12.43
N ILE A 27 -0.10 -11.73 -13.53
CA ILE A 27 0.13 -13.17 -13.51
C ILE A 27 1.38 -13.54 -12.70
N PRO A 28 2.60 -13.07 -13.03
CA PRO A 28 3.80 -13.37 -12.25
C PRO A 28 3.73 -12.83 -10.82
N SER A 29 3.11 -11.66 -10.60
CA SER A 29 2.90 -11.11 -9.26
C SER A 29 1.98 -12.00 -8.43
N GLY A 30 0.91 -12.53 -9.00
CA GLY A 30 0.03 -13.49 -8.37
C GLY A 30 0.75 -14.79 -8.02
N VAL A 31 1.54 -15.33 -8.93
CA VAL A 31 2.36 -16.54 -8.68
C VAL A 31 3.30 -16.33 -7.50
N GLN A 32 3.98 -15.18 -7.45
CA GLN A 32 4.88 -14.87 -6.34
C GLN A 32 4.12 -14.72 -5.01
N PHE A 33 2.98 -14.05 -5.02
CA PHE A 33 2.13 -13.91 -3.84
C PHE A 33 1.66 -15.27 -3.29
N PHE A 34 1.20 -16.14 -4.16
CA PHE A 34 0.83 -17.53 -3.81
C PHE A 34 2.02 -18.35 -3.31
N ALA A 35 3.20 -18.16 -3.87
CA ALA A 35 4.42 -18.83 -3.40
C ALA A 35 4.73 -18.48 -1.93
N TRP A 36 4.57 -17.22 -1.54
CA TRP A 36 4.73 -16.81 -0.13
C TRP A 36 3.69 -17.45 0.79
N ILE A 37 2.41 -17.49 0.37
CA ILE A 37 1.35 -18.15 1.14
C ILE A 37 1.64 -19.64 1.28
N VAL A 38 1.99 -20.32 0.18
CA VAL A 38 2.28 -21.75 0.20
C VAL A 38 3.50 -22.10 1.05
N THR A 39 4.51 -21.22 1.08
CA THR A 39 5.67 -21.39 1.97
C THR A 39 5.27 -21.43 3.45
N MET A 40 4.22 -20.73 3.83
CA MET A 40 3.72 -20.70 5.20
C MET A 40 2.62 -21.76 5.48
N TRP A 41 1.99 -22.31 4.44
CA TRP A 41 0.74 -23.09 4.52
C TRP A 41 0.79 -24.32 5.44
N LYS A 42 1.90 -25.05 5.42
CA LYS A 42 2.08 -26.25 6.25
C LYS A 42 3.10 -26.03 7.37
N GLY A 43 3.62 -24.84 7.51
CA GLY A 43 4.58 -24.48 8.55
C GLY A 43 3.90 -24.15 9.89
N LYS A 44 4.66 -24.25 10.96
CA LYS A 44 4.27 -23.71 12.26
C LYS A 44 4.60 -22.22 12.26
N VAL A 45 3.60 -21.38 11.95
CA VAL A 45 3.77 -19.93 11.94
C VAL A 45 3.73 -19.42 13.39
N GLU A 46 4.83 -18.83 13.84
CA GLU A 46 4.93 -18.15 15.13
C GLU A 46 4.86 -16.64 14.89
N LEU A 47 3.88 -15.97 15.53
CA LEU A 47 3.65 -14.54 15.41
C LEU A 47 4.67 -13.72 16.22
N THR A 48 5.94 -13.87 15.83
CA THR A 48 7.03 -12.97 16.24
C THR A 48 6.92 -11.63 15.52
N VAL A 49 7.64 -10.61 15.99
CA VAL A 49 7.61 -9.29 15.33
C VAL A 49 7.96 -9.36 13.85
N PRO A 50 9.04 -10.05 13.41
CA PRO A 50 9.31 -10.21 11.96
C PRO A 50 8.16 -10.84 11.20
N MET A 51 7.50 -11.85 11.78
CA MET A 51 6.38 -12.53 11.13
C MET A 51 5.13 -11.64 11.05
N LEU A 52 4.84 -10.85 12.09
CA LEU A 52 3.74 -9.88 12.05
C LEU A 52 3.93 -8.86 10.92
N PHE A 53 5.14 -8.30 10.78
CA PHE A 53 5.45 -7.38 9.69
C PHE A 53 5.36 -8.07 8.32
N THR A 54 5.74 -9.34 8.21
CA THR A 54 5.59 -10.13 6.97
C THR A 54 4.12 -10.34 6.61
N VAL A 55 3.29 -10.73 7.57
CA VAL A 55 1.85 -10.90 7.34
C VAL A 55 1.18 -9.55 7.03
N GLY A 56 1.55 -8.49 7.77
CA GLY A 56 1.09 -7.13 7.50
C GLY A 56 1.46 -6.67 6.07
N PHE A 57 2.68 -6.93 5.64
CA PHE A 57 3.13 -6.71 4.26
C PHE A 57 2.21 -7.42 3.25
N LEU A 58 1.95 -8.71 3.44
CA LEU A 58 1.13 -9.48 2.51
C LEU A 58 -0.28 -8.89 2.38
N LEU A 59 -0.90 -8.49 3.49
CA LEU A 59 -2.25 -7.90 3.49
C LEU A 59 -2.28 -6.55 2.80
N ILE A 60 -1.33 -5.66 3.13
CA ILE A 60 -1.25 -4.32 2.55
C ILE A 60 -0.90 -4.41 1.06
N PHE A 61 0.08 -5.22 0.70
CA PHE A 61 0.50 -5.38 -0.69
C PHE A 61 -0.59 -6.03 -1.56
N LEU A 62 -1.40 -6.94 -1.02
CA LEU A 62 -2.55 -7.50 -1.72
C LEU A 62 -3.53 -6.41 -2.16
N LEU A 63 -3.91 -5.52 -1.24
CA LEU A 63 -4.80 -4.38 -1.55
C LEU A 63 -4.14 -3.42 -2.55
N GLY A 64 -2.84 -3.14 -2.37
CA GLY A 64 -2.06 -2.35 -3.31
C GLY A 64 -2.00 -2.97 -4.71
N GLY A 65 -1.85 -4.28 -4.80
CA GLY A 65 -1.86 -5.03 -6.06
C GLY A 65 -3.21 -5.01 -6.75
N ILE A 66 -4.30 -5.20 -6.02
CA ILE A 66 -5.67 -5.13 -6.56
C ILE A 66 -5.95 -3.73 -7.14
N THR A 67 -5.65 -2.68 -6.37
CA THR A 67 -5.81 -1.30 -6.85
C THR A 67 -4.86 -0.97 -8.01
N GLY A 68 -3.69 -1.60 -8.09
CA GLY A 68 -2.77 -1.52 -9.22
C GLY A 68 -3.34 -2.12 -10.51
N VAL A 69 -4.01 -3.27 -10.41
CA VAL A 69 -4.74 -3.85 -11.55
C VAL A 69 -5.83 -2.90 -12.01
N MET A 70 -6.58 -2.29 -11.09
CA MET A 70 -7.62 -1.31 -11.43
C MET A 70 -7.02 -0.12 -12.20
N VAL A 71 -5.92 0.46 -11.73
CA VAL A 71 -5.23 1.60 -12.38
C VAL A 71 -4.63 1.21 -13.74
N SER A 72 -4.27 -0.05 -13.96
CA SER A 72 -3.77 -0.50 -15.27
C SER A 72 -4.86 -0.61 -16.35
N ILE A 73 -6.13 -0.54 -15.95
CA ILE A 73 -7.28 -0.50 -16.86
C ILE A 73 -7.50 0.94 -17.31
N LEU A 74 -7.24 1.22 -18.57
CA LEU A 74 -7.24 2.56 -19.15
C LEU A 74 -8.48 3.43 -18.82
N PRO A 75 -9.73 2.97 -19.00
CA PRO A 75 -10.91 3.77 -18.64
C PRO A 75 -11.00 4.09 -17.14
N PHE A 76 -10.55 3.18 -16.28
CA PHE A 76 -10.54 3.41 -14.84
C PHE A 76 -9.46 4.43 -14.46
N ASP A 77 -8.25 4.31 -15.05
CA ASP A 77 -7.18 5.25 -14.77
C ASP A 77 -7.58 6.68 -15.14
N TRP A 78 -8.23 6.89 -16.28
CA TRP A 78 -8.73 8.21 -16.68
C TRP A 78 -9.70 8.84 -15.67
N ALA A 79 -10.46 8.02 -14.93
CA ALA A 79 -11.37 8.52 -13.91
C ALA A 79 -10.67 8.87 -12.59
N VAL A 80 -9.52 8.25 -12.28
CA VAL A 80 -8.85 8.40 -10.98
C VAL A 80 -7.43 8.97 -11.08
N THR A 81 -6.88 9.14 -12.27
CA THR A 81 -5.54 9.70 -12.45
C THR A 81 -5.45 11.08 -11.82
N ASP A 82 -4.28 11.38 -11.21
CA ASP A 82 -4.05 12.62 -10.46
C ASP A 82 -5.00 12.89 -9.28
N SER A 83 -5.74 11.87 -8.82
CA SER A 83 -6.57 11.92 -7.61
C SER A 83 -5.88 11.30 -6.39
N TYR A 84 -6.52 11.42 -5.22
CA TYR A 84 -6.09 10.74 -3.99
C TYR A 84 -6.13 9.21 -4.09
N PHE A 85 -6.86 8.64 -5.06
CA PHE A 85 -6.81 7.19 -5.32
C PHE A 85 -5.40 6.73 -5.70
N ILE A 86 -4.72 7.48 -6.56
CA ILE A 86 -3.34 7.18 -6.96
C ILE A 86 -2.39 7.31 -5.76
N VAL A 87 -2.58 8.31 -4.91
CA VAL A 87 -1.79 8.48 -3.68
C VAL A 87 -1.95 7.26 -2.78
N ALA A 88 -3.19 6.82 -2.54
CA ALA A 88 -3.49 5.65 -1.74
C ALA A 88 -2.85 4.38 -2.31
N HIS A 89 -3.11 4.10 -3.59
CA HIS A 89 -2.55 2.95 -4.29
C HIS A 89 -1.02 2.89 -4.18
N LEU A 90 -0.33 3.98 -4.50
CA LEU A 90 1.14 4.02 -4.44
C LEU A 90 1.68 3.79 -3.03
N HIS A 91 1.00 4.30 -1.98
CA HIS A 91 1.43 4.04 -0.61
C HIS A 91 1.18 2.59 -0.20
N TYR A 92 0.07 1.97 -0.61
CA TYR A 92 -0.17 0.54 -0.38
C TYR A 92 0.90 -0.33 -1.04
N VAL A 93 1.34 0.02 -2.25
CA VAL A 93 2.42 -0.70 -2.92
C VAL A 93 3.77 -0.39 -2.29
N LEU A 94 4.16 0.90 -2.17
CA LEU A 94 5.49 1.31 -1.73
C LEU A 94 5.71 1.05 -0.23
N ASN A 95 4.84 1.57 0.62
CA ASN A 95 4.99 1.38 2.07
C ASN A 95 4.71 -0.07 2.47
N GLY A 96 3.71 -0.70 1.85
CA GLY A 96 3.42 -2.11 2.06
C GLY A 96 4.59 -3.00 1.68
N ALA A 97 5.15 -2.83 0.48
CA ALA A 97 6.22 -3.67 -0.03
C ALA A 97 7.63 -3.32 0.51
N VAL A 98 7.84 -2.12 1.03
CA VAL A 98 9.18 -1.67 1.46
C VAL A 98 9.22 -1.43 2.97
N VAL A 99 8.37 -0.56 3.52
CA VAL A 99 8.49 -0.14 4.93
C VAL A 99 8.20 -1.30 5.87
N PHE A 100 7.10 -2.02 5.69
CA PHE A 100 6.75 -3.15 6.56
C PHE A 100 7.82 -4.25 6.54
N PRO A 101 8.29 -4.75 5.37
CA PRO A 101 9.39 -5.71 5.35
C PRO A 101 10.70 -5.20 5.97
N ILE A 102 11.03 -3.90 5.83
CA ILE A 102 12.23 -3.33 6.46
C ILE A 102 12.15 -3.43 7.98
N PHE A 103 11.01 -3.06 8.59
CA PHE A 103 10.85 -3.22 10.04
C PHE A 103 10.96 -4.70 10.45
N GLY A 104 10.33 -5.61 9.72
CA GLY A 104 10.49 -7.05 9.94
C GLY A 104 11.95 -7.50 9.83
N ALA A 105 12.67 -7.01 8.83
CA ALA A 105 14.08 -7.29 8.60
C ALA A 105 14.97 -6.75 9.72
N VAL A 106 14.73 -5.54 10.21
CA VAL A 106 15.45 -4.95 11.35
C VAL A 106 15.31 -5.85 12.58
N TYR A 107 14.08 -6.25 12.94
CA TYR A 107 13.87 -7.15 14.08
C TYR A 107 14.53 -8.52 13.89
N TYR A 108 14.56 -9.04 12.66
CA TYR A 108 15.17 -10.34 12.37
C TYR A 108 16.70 -10.32 12.35
N TRP A 109 17.32 -9.27 11.78
CA TRP A 109 18.77 -9.23 11.59
C TRP A 109 19.51 -8.47 12.66
N MET A 110 18.89 -7.52 13.37
CA MET A 110 19.55 -6.75 14.43
C MET A 110 20.26 -7.64 15.48
N PRO A 111 19.63 -8.74 15.97
CA PRO A 111 20.30 -9.65 16.90
C PRO A 111 21.56 -10.29 16.31
N LYS A 112 21.55 -10.61 15.02
CA LYS A 112 22.71 -11.20 14.34
C LYS A 112 23.85 -10.20 14.13
N MET A 113 23.51 -8.92 13.96
CA MET A 113 24.49 -7.84 13.74
C MET A 113 25.08 -7.31 15.05
N THR A 114 24.28 -7.23 16.11
CA THR A 114 24.65 -6.54 17.37
C THR A 114 24.81 -7.47 18.57
N GLY A 115 24.34 -8.72 18.45
CA GLY A 115 24.28 -9.67 19.57
C GLY A 115 23.19 -9.34 20.61
N LYS A 116 22.32 -8.35 20.35
CA LYS A 116 21.29 -7.91 21.30
C LYS A 116 19.90 -8.09 20.69
N MET A 117 19.00 -8.71 21.43
CA MET A 117 17.58 -8.83 21.05
C MET A 117 16.86 -7.50 21.26
N LEU A 118 16.02 -7.14 20.28
CA LEU A 118 15.07 -6.04 20.44
C LEU A 118 13.89 -6.49 21.30
N ASN A 119 13.19 -5.53 21.92
CA ASN A 119 12.06 -5.82 22.79
C ASN A 119 10.86 -6.28 21.95
N GLU A 120 10.50 -7.57 22.08
CA GLU A 120 9.43 -8.21 21.33
C GLU A 120 8.03 -7.61 21.65
N ARG A 121 7.79 -7.22 22.93
CA ARG A 121 6.50 -6.61 23.31
C ARG A 121 6.33 -5.24 22.65
N LEU A 122 7.38 -4.42 22.73
CA LEU A 122 7.37 -3.09 22.10
C LEU A 122 7.23 -3.21 20.59
N GLY A 123 7.93 -4.16 19.96
CA GLY A 123 7.82 -4.42 18.53
C GLY A 123 6.41 -4.83 18.07
N LYS A 124 5.70 -5.64 18.88
CA LYS A 124 4.30 -5.99 18.60
C LYS A 124 3.37 -4.78 18.70
N TRP A 125 3.58 -3.91 19.69
CA TRP A 125 2.85 -2.64 19.78
C TRP A 125 3.14 -1.74 18.59
N SER A 126 4.42 -1.54 18.24
CA SER A 126 4.84 -0.80 17.03
C SER A 126 4.13 -1.31 15.79
N PHE A 127 4.16 -2.63 15.55
CA PHE A 127 3.46 -3.24 14.42
C PHE A 127 1.97 -2.87 14.37
N TRP A 128 1.23 -3.07 15.48
CA TRP A 128 -0.21 -2.82 15.47
C TRP A 128 -0.54 -1.34 15.30
N VAL A 129 0.20 -0.45 15.95
CA VAL A 129 -0.01 1.00 15.82
C VAL A 129 0.31 1.43 14.38
N MET A 130 1.40 0.95 13.80
CA MET A 130 1.74 1.22 12.40
C MET A 130 0.68 0.65 11.45
N PHE A 131 0.26 -0.59 11.63
CA PHE A 131 -0.68 -1.26 10.73
C PHE A 131 -2.06 -0.57 10.74
N VAL A 132 -2.57 -0.25 11.91
CA VAL A 132 -3.85 0.48 12.06
C VAL A 132 -3.70 1.91 11.52
N GLY A 133 -2.66 2.63 11.92
CA GLY A 133 -2.41 4.01 11.47
C GLY A 133 -2.24 4.09 9.94
N PHE A 134 -1.54 3.15 9.33
CA PHE A 134 -1.38 3.06 7.89
C PHE A 134 -2.73 2.93 7.17
N ASN A 135 -3.57 1.99 7.61
CA ASN A 135 -4.88 1.77 6.99
C ASN A 135 -5.83 2.94 7.23
N LEU A 136 -5.83 3.54 8.42
CA LEU A 136 -6.61 4.76 8.69
C LEU A 136 -6.17 5.94 7.82
N THR A 137 -4.89 6.03 7.48
CA THR A 137 -4.38 7.09 6.59
C THR A 137 -4.77 6.86 5.15
N PHE A 138 -4.39 5.72 4.60
CA PHE A 138 -4.40 5.53 3.14
C PHE A 138 -5.65 4.85 2.61
N PHE A 139 -6.38 4.07 3.40
CA PHE A 139 -7.61 3.45 2.92
C PHE A 139 -8.70 4.48 2.59
N PRO A 140 -8.98 5.49 3.45
CA PRO A 140 -9.94 6.56 3.12
C PRO A 140 -9.56 7.36 1.88
N MET A 141 -8.27 7.47 1.56
CA MET A 141 -7.81 8.19 0.36
C MET A 141 -8.25 7.51 -0.95
N HIS A 142 -8.46 6.19 -0.99
CA HIS A 142 -9.07 5.54 -2.15
C HIS A 142 -10.48 6.08 -2.39
N ILE A 143 -11.27 6.21 -1.32
CA ILE A 143 -12.64 6.72 -1.40
C ILE A 143 -12.62 8.19 -1.82
N LEU A 144 -11.78 9.01 -1.21
CA LEU A 144 -11.61 10.42 -1.58
C LEU A 144 -11.25 10.60 -3.05
N GLY A 145 -10.37 9.74 -3.58
CA GLY A 145 -10.01 9.78 -4.99
C GLY A 145 -11.15 9.42 -5.92
N VAL A 146 -11.96 8.41 -5.58
CA VAL A 146 -13.18 8.05 -6.33
C VAL A 146 -14.24 9.16 -6.25
N LEU A 147 -14.31 9.88 -5.14
CA LEU A 147 -15.15 11.07 -4.98
C LEU A 147 -14.61 12.32 -5.72
N GLY A 148 -13.52 12.17 -6.46
CA GLY A 148 -12.95 13.22 -7.29
C GLY A 148 -11.98 14.16 -6.60
N MET A 149 -11.52 13.86 -5.38
CA MET A 149 -10.52 14.69 -4.70
C MET A 149 -9.17 14.62 -5.41
N PRO A 150 -8.67 15.74 -6.01
CA PRO A 150 -7.38 15.74 -6.69
C PRO A 150 -6.23 15.65 -5.68
N ARG A 151 -5.13 15.01 -6.08
CA ARG A 151 -3.90 15.01 -5.28
C ARG A 151 -3.23 16.39 -5.25
N ARG A 152 -2.35 16.64 -4.28
CA ARG A 152 -1.54 17.87 -4.17
C ARG A 152 -2.36 19.15 -3.89
N VAL A 153 -3.57 19.03 -3.38
CA VAL A 153 -4.35 20.18 -2.90
C VAL A 153 -3.99 20.50 -1.45
N TRP A 154 -3.85 21.78 -1.14
CA TRP A 154 -3.59 22.25 0.23
C TRP A 154 -4.88 22.71 0.93
N THR A 155 -5.93 23.01 0.16
CA THR A 155 -7.26 23.34 0.64
C THR A 155 -8.32 23.01 -0.40
N TYR A 156 -9.58 22.91 0.01
CA TYR A 156 -10.72 22.66 -0.85
C TYR A 156 -11.97 23.34 -0.31
N SER A 157 -12.99 23.50 -1.15
CA SER A 157 -14.25 24.18 -0.79
C SER A 157 -15.07 23.31 0.18
N ASN A 158 -15.80 23.96 1.09
CA ASN A 158 -16.73 23.28 1.98
C ASN A 158 -17.87 22.58 1.20
N GLY A 159 -18.42 21.52 1.77
CA GLY A 159 -19.59 20.85 1.22
C GLY A 159 -19.30 19.78 0.15
N LEU A 160 -18.04 19.45 -0.13
CA LEU A 160 -17.66 18.39 -1.07
C LEU A 160 -17.73 16.98 -0.45
N GLY A 161 -18.02 16.87 0.85
CA GLY A 161 -18.11 15.58 1.55
C GLY A 161 -16.76 14.91 1.85
N TRP A 162 -15.65 15.65 1.70
CA TRP A 162 -14.29 15.12 1.91
C TRP A 162 -13.77 15.29 3.34
N ASP A 163 -14.39 16.15 4.16
CA ASP A 163 -13.87 16.55 5.47
C ASP A 163 -13.66 15.38 6.42
N THR A 164 -14.66 14.52 6.57
CA THR A 164 -14.59 13.39 7.51
C THR A 164 -13.48 12.40 7.12
N LEU A 165 -13.40 12.03 5.84
CA LEU A 165 -12.38 11.09 5.37
C LEU A 165 -10.98 11.71 5.44
N SER A 166 -10.83 12.99 5.14
CA SER A 166 -9.57 13.73 5.29
C SER A 166 -9.13 13.83 6.75
N MET A 167 -10.08 14.04 7.68
CA MET A 167 -9.81 14.04 9.11
C MET A 167 -9.33 12.66 9.58
N ILE A 168 -10.01 11.58 9.19
CA ILE A 168 -9.61 10.20 9.52
C ILE A 168 -8.20 9.92 8.99
N ALA A 169 -7.91 10.29 7.74
CA ALA A 169 -6.60 10.12 7.15
C ALA A 169 -5.51 10.91 7.90
N SER A 170 -5.80 12.12 8.35
CA SER A 170 -4.89 12.96 9.14
C SER A 170 -4.60 12.35 10.51
N ILE A 171 -5.63 11.89 11.23
CA ILE A 171 -5.47 11.18 12.51
C ILE A 171 -4.64 9.90 12.30
N GLY A 172 -4.97 9.14 11.26
CA GLY A 172 -4.23 7.93 10.90
C GLY A 172 -2.75 8.18 10.70
N SER A 173 -2.38 9.28 10.05
CA SER A 173 -0.96 9.63 9.81
C SER A 173 -0.19 9.89 11.10
N VAL A 174 -0.82 10.54 12.08
CA VAL A 174 -0.23 10.73 13.42
C VAL A 174 -0.07 9.38 14.12
N VAL A 175 -1.10 8.55 14.09
CA VAL A 175 -1.04 7.19 14.69
C VAL A 175 0.06 6.36 14.03
N PHE A 176 0.17 6.40 12.69
CA PHE A 176 1.24 5.70 11.95
C PHE A 176 2.64 6.17 12.39
N GLY A 177 2.83 7.51 12.48
CA GLY A 177 4.09 8.09 12.93
C GLY A 177 4.46 7.72 14.37
N LEU A 178 3.47 7.57 15.27
CA LEU A 178 3.72 7.13 16.65
C LEU A 178 4.12 5.65 16.74
N GLY A 179 3.80 4.84 15.73
CA GLY A 179 4.17 3.43 15.66
C GLY A 179 5.60 3.18 15.16
N THR A 180 6.19 4.16 14.47
CA THR A 180 7.54 4.04 13.89
C THR A 180 8.62 4.40 14.90
#